data_bd9f320d3f1efd0486a7546a0334ac5d
#
_entry.id   bd9f320d3f1efd0486a7546a0334ac5d
#
_cell.length_a   1.000
_cell.length_b   1.000
_cell.length_c   1.000
_cell.angle_alpha   90.00
_cell.angle_beta   90.00
_cell.angle_gamma   90.00
#
_symmetry.space_group_name_H-M   'P 1'
#
loop_
_entity.id
_entity.type
_entity.pdbx_description
1 polymer ?
#
loop_
_entity_poly.entity_id
_entity_poly.type
_entity_poly.pdbx_seq_one_letter_code
_entity_poly.pdbx_strand_id
1 'polypeptide(L)'
;MPFDPSLPLYVLNFYSPVFVDQLKRGRKTATIRLGDKSMKYRRGQLVWITVGYRHEPREKVFTAVIDDVEVKRVRELSPRDIEHDNPEFRRVEDTTHFLEQIYGREVGSDDLVTVIRFSQVIESTAAREGPPGNGQAPRRRM
;
A
#
# COMPACT_ATOMS: atom_id res chain seq x y z
N MET A 1 -8.93 -23.17 8.91
CA MET A 1 -8.18 -22.50 9.94
C MET A 1 -9.05 -21.48 10.67
N PRO A 2 -8.85 -21.35 11.94
CA PRO A 2 -9.69 -20.42 12.67
C PRO A 2 -9.46 -19.00 12.20
N PHE A 3 -10.53 -18.24 12.16
CA PHE A 3 -10.47 -16.83 11.83
C PHE A 3 -9.85 -16.06 12.99
N ASP A 4 -8.86 -15.24 12.69
CA ASP A 4 -8.25 -14.36 13.69
C ASP A 4 -8.63 -12.93 13.35
N PRO A 5 -9.52 -12.32 14.15
CA PRO A 5 -9.99 -10.96 13.84
C PRO A 5 -8.89 -9.90 13.96
N SER A 6 -7.76 -10.23 14.57
CA SER A 6 -6.66 -9.26 14.66
C SER A 6 -5.85 -9.21 13.38
N LEU A 7 -6.03 -10.15 12.46
CA LEU A 7 -5.29 -10.18 11.22
C LEU A 7 -6.07 -9.48 10.11
N PRO A 8 -5.40 -8.70 9.26
CA PRO A 8 -6.07 -8.10 8.11
C PRO A 8 -6.53 -9.18 7.14
N LEU A 9 -7.71 -8.99 6.56
CA LEU A 9 -8.25 -9.92 5.58
C LEU A 9 -7.54 -9.81 4.23
N TYR A 10 -6.98 -8.65 3.93
CA TYR A 10 -6.42 -8.37 2.62
C TYR A 10 -5.01 -7.85 2.72
N VAL A 11 -4.30 -8.05 1.63
CA VAL A 11 -2.89 -7.69 1.51
C VAL A 11 -2.75 -6.77 0.30
N LEU A 12 -1.98 -5.71 0.44
CA LEU A 12 -1.50 -4.93 -0.69
C LEU A 12 -0.06 -5.36 -0.91
N ASN A 13 0.17 -6.15 -1.95
CA ASN A 13 1.50 -6.66 -2.23
C ASN A 13 2.16 -5.85 -3.35
N PHE A 14 3.43 -5.53 -3.16
CA PHE A 14 4.24 -4.84 -4.15
C PHE A 14 5.32 -5.79 -4.67
N TYR A 15 5.53 -5.80 -5.98
CA TYR A 15 6.33 -6.82 -6.62
C TYR A 15 7.82 -6.51 -6.68
N SER A 16 8.25 -5.39 -6.13
CA SER A 16 9.66 -5.03 -6.20
C SER A 16 10.18 -4.59 -4.83
N PRO A 17 11.34 -5.11 -4.41
CA PRO A 17 11.94 -4.68 -3.14
C PRO A 17 12.33 -3.21 -3.12
N VAL A 18 12.39 -2.56 -4.26
CA VAL A 18 12.70 -1.13 -4.31
C VAL A 18 11.67 -0.30 -3.55
N PHE A 19 10.44 -0.81 -3.42
CA PHE A 19 9.39 -0.08 -2.71
C PHE A 19 9.53 -0.13 -1.19
N VAL A 20 10.34 -1.05 -0.66
CA VAL A 20 10.47 -1.19 0.80
C VAL A 20 10.92 0.12 1.43
N ASP A 21 11.96 0.73 0.86
CA ASP A 21 12.50 1.97 1.39
C ASP A 21 11.50 3.12 1.26
N GLN A 22 10.84 3.22 0.10
CA GLN A 22 9.84 4.26 -0.13
C GLN A 22 8.67 4.13 0.85
N LEU A 23 8.25 2.90 1.11
CA LEU A 23 7.16 2.63 2.05
C LEU A 23 7.56 2.99 3.47
N LYS A 24 8.74 2.55 3.90
CA LYS A 24 9.20 2.79 5.27
C LYS A 24 9.44 4.26 5.55
N ARG A 25 9.85 5.01 4.54
CA ARG A 25 10.11 6.45 4.71
C ARG A 25 8.84 7.29 4.54
N GLY A 26 7.70 6.64 4.25
CA GLY A 26 6.45 7.37 4.07
C GLY A 26 6.39 8.16 2.77
N ARG A 27 7.20 7.80 1.79
CA ARG A 27 7.22 8.50 0.50
C ARG A 27 6.25 7.87 -0.49
N LYS A 28 5.96 6.58 -0.33
CA LYS A 28 4.93 5.90 -1.09
C LYS A 28 3.72 5.74 -0.19
N THR A 29 2.67 6.49 -0.47
CA THR A 29 1.47 6.53 0.36
C THR A 29 0.22 6.15 -0.42
N ALA A 30 0.39 5.71 -1.65
CA ALA A 30 -0.71 5.26 -2.50
C ALA A 30 -0.21 4.19 -3.45
N THR A 31 -1.15 3.47 -4.04
CA THR A 31 -0.84 2.55 -5.10
C THR A 31 -1.88 2.69 -6.20
N ILE A 32 -1.43 2.58 -7.44
CA ILE A 32 -2.30 2.63 -8.61
C ILE A 32 -2.35 1.22 -9.18
N ARG A 33 -3.55 0.63 -9.19
CA ARG A 33 -3.76 -0.73 -9.65
C ARG A 33 -4.64 -0.72 -10.90
N LEU A 34 -4.31 -1.55 -11.88
CA LEU A 34 -5.09 -1.61 -13.11
C LEU A 34 -6.45 -2.25 -12.83
N GLY A 35 -7.49 -1.66 -13.42
CA GLY A 35 -8.85 -2.16 -13.28
C GLY A 35 -9.58 -1.56 -12.09
N ASP A 36 -10.81 -2.02 -11.90
CA ASP A 36 -11.66 -1.57 -10.79
C ASP A 36 -11.50 -2.53 -9.63
N LYS A 37 -10.83 -2.08 -8.57
CA LYS A 37 -10.59 -2.88 -7.37
C LYS A 37 -11.47 -2.44 -6.20
N SER A 38 -12.51 -1.65 -6.47
CA SER A 38 -13.36 -1.11 -5.41
C SER A 38 -14.15 -2.17 -4.67
N MET A 39 -14.34 -3.35 -5.28
CA MET A 39 -15.01 -4.44 -4.59
C MET A 39 -14.08 -5.17 -3.63
N LYS A 40 -12.78 -5.00 -3.80
CA LYS A 40 -11.80 -5.71 -2.98
C LYS A 40 -11.27 -4.85 -1.83
N TYR A 41 -11.15 -3.54 -2.07
CA TYR A 41 -10.56 -2.64 -1.09
C TYR A 41 -11.53 -1.54 -0.74
N ARG A 42 -11.62 -1.20 0.55
CA ARG A 42 -12.54 -0.20 1.03
C ARG A 42 -11.87 0.73 2.03
N ARG A 43 -12.39 1.94 2.07
CA ARG A 43 -11.97 2.91 3.06
C ARG A 43 -12.17 2.36 4.47
N GLY A 44 -11.18 2.55 5.33
CA GLY A 44 -11.21 2.07 6.70
C GLY A 44 -10.74 0.65 6.91
N GLN A 45 -10.47 -0.06 5.82
CA GLN A 45 -10.06 -1.45 5.89
C GLN A 45 -8.60 -1.56 6.32
N LEU A 46 -8.30 -2.53 7.18
CA LEU A 46 -6.91 -2.84 7.54
C LEU A 46 -6.33 -3.81 6.53
N VAL A 47 -5.10 -3.55 6.14
CA VAL A 47 -4.37 -4.40 5.20
C VAL A 47 -2.93 -4.55 5.66
N TRP A 48 -2.30 -5.64 5.25
CA TRP A 48 -0.86 -5.78 5.37
C TRP A 48 -0.23 -5.24 4.10
N ILE A 49 0.75 -4.37 4.26
CA ILE A 49 1.61 -3.95 3.16
C ILE A 49 2.74 -4.95 3.08
N THR A 50 2.85 -5.64 1.95
CA THR A 50 3.85 -6.68 1.77
C THR A 50 4.64 -6.43 0.50
N VAL A 51 5.81 -7.06 0.42
CA VAL A 51 6.65 -7.01 -0.76
C VAL A 51 7.09 -8.42 -1.09
N GLY A 52 6.98 -8.81 -2.36
CA GLY A 52 7.41 -10.12 -2.80
C GLY A 52 7.05 -10.32 -4.26
N TYR A 53 8.02 -10.77 -5.04
CA TYR A 53 7.77 -11.02 -6.45
C TYR A 53 7.08 -12.39 -6.57
N ARG A 54 6.26 -12.52 -7.56
CA ARG A 54 5.44 -13.69 -7.92
C ARG A 54 5.57 -14.94 -7.03
N HIS A 55 6.62 -15.71 -7.20
CA HIS A 55 6.78 -16.99 -6.52
C HIS A 55 7.66 -16.90 -5.30
N GLU A 56 8.07 -15.70 -4.93
CA GLU A 56 8.87 -15.47 -3.74
C GLU A 56 7.99 -15.33 -2.52
N PRO A 57 8.48 -15.66 -1.34
CA PRO A 57 7.73 -15.39 -0.12
C PRO A 57 7.47 -13.90 0.04
N ARG A 58 6.29 -13.56 0.49
CA ARG A 58 5.92 -12.18 0.76
C ARG A 58 6.38 -11.78 2.13
N GLU A 59 6.96 -10.61 2.20
CA GLU A 59 7.50 -10.08 3.44
C GLU A 59 6.66 -8.90 3.88
N LYS A 60 6.17 -8.94 5.12
CA LYS A 60 5.35 -7.85 5.65
C LYS A 60 6.23 -6.66 5.96
N VAL A 61 5.81 -5.49 5.50
CA VAL A 61 6.51 -4.23 5.79
C VAL A 61 5.84 -3.54 6.97
N PHE A 62 4.53 -3.34 6.90
CA PHE A 62 3.75 -2.78 8.02
C PHE A 62 2.27 -3.03 7.79
N THR A 63 1.48 -2.75 8.83
CA THR A 63 0.02 -2.75 8.72
C THR A 63 -0.42 -1.33 8.36
N ALA A 64 -1.43 -1.23 7.52
CA ALA A 64 -1.94 0.05 7.07
C ALA A 64 -3.46 0.06 7.13
N VAL A 65 -4.01 1.27 7.19
CA VAL A 65 -5.44 1.48 7.00
C VAL A 65 -5.63 2.15 5.65
N ILE A 66 -6.66 1.71 4.93
CA ILE A 66 -6.99 2.33 3.64
C ILE A 66 -7.75 3.62 3.92
N ASP A 67 -7.19 4.73 3.44
CA ASP A 67 -7.78 6.05 3.64
C ASP A 67 -8.79 6.38 2.56
N ASP A 68 -8.55 5.93 1.34
CA ASP A 68 -9.42 6.25 0.21
C ASP A 68 -9.22 5.25 -0.92
N VAL A 69 -10.29 5.00 -1.66
CA VAL A 69 -10.27 4.14 -2.85
C VAL A 69 -11.03 4.88 -3.94
N GLU A 70 -10.34 5.16 -5.03
CA GLU A 70 -10.91 5.96 -6.11
C GLU A 70 -10.68 5.27 -7.44
N VAL A 71 -11.76 4.97 -8.16
CA VAL A 71 -11.68 4.39 -9.51
C VAL A 71 -11.76 5.53 -10.51
N LYS A 72 -10.80 5.58 -11.40
CA LYS A 72 -10.77 6.63 -12.41
C LYS A 72 -10.07 6.11 -13.67
N ARG A 73 -10.18 6.86 -14.75
CA ARG A 73 -9.46 6.53 -15.97
C ARG A 73 -8.02 7.03 -15.86
N VAL A 74 -7.12 6.38 -16.59
CA VAL A 74 -5.72 6.78 -16.60
C VAL A 74 -5.58 8.28 -16.87
N ARG A 75 -6.36 8.81 -17.83
CA ARG A 75 -6.27 10.24 -18.17
C ARG A 75 -6.70 11.17 -17.05
N GLU A 76 -7.36 10.63 -16.02
CA GLU A 76 -7.82 11.42 -14.87
C GLU A 76 -6.86 11.38 -13.71
N LEU A 77 -5.75 10.67 -13.84
CA LEU A 77 -4.74 10.64 -12.79
C LEU A 77 -4.12 12.01 -12.60
N SER A 78 -4.05 12.46 -11.36
CA SER A 78 -3.44 13.74 -11.04
C SER A 78 -1.93 13.57 -10.81
N PRO A 79 -1.14 14.64 -10.90
CA PRO A 79 0.28 14.55 -10.53
C PRO A 79 0.48 14.03 -9.13
N ARG A 80 -0.42 14.35 -8.21
CA ARG A 80 -0.35 13.88 -6.84
C ARG A 80 -0.57 12.38 -6.75
N ASP A 81 -1.51 11.85 -7.52
CA ASP A 81 -1.74 10.40 -7.58
C ASP A 81 -0.45 9.69 -8.01
N ILE A 82 0.18 10.22 -9.03
CA ILE A 82 1.38 9.62 -9.60
C ILE A 82 2.54 9.68 -8.61
N GLU A 83 2.77 10.83 -8.01
CA GLU A 83 3.87 11.00 -7.08
C GLU A 83 3.71 10.15 -5.83
N HIS A 84 2.50 10.04 -5.29
CA HIS A 84 2.27 9.25 -4.09
C HIS A 84 2.35 7.76 -4.35
N ASP A 85 2.08 7.33 -5.59
CA ASP A 85 2.30 5.96 -6.01
C ASP A 85 3.79 5.65 -6.15
N ASN A 86 4.54 6.57 -6.75
CA ASN A 86 5.98 6.41 -6.87
C ASN A 86 6.63 7.79 -6.92
N PRO A 87 7.38 8.17 -5.87
CA PRO A 87 7.97 9.52 -5.81
C PRO A 87 8.97 9.81 -6.92
N GLU A 88 9.42 8.78 -7.66
CA GLU A 88 10.34 8.99 -8.77
C GLU A 88 9.64 9.21 -10.09
N PHE A 89 8.33 8.99 -10.13
CA PHE A 89 7.56 9.24 -11.35
C PHE A 89 7.18 10.71 -11.44
N ARG A 90 7.13 11.22 -12.67
CA ARG A 90 6.78 12.62 -12.93
C ARG A 90 5.59 12.76 -13.85
N ARG A 91 5.37 11.78 -14.73
CA ARG A 91 4.35 11.87 -15.77
C ARG A 91 3.49 10.64 -15.77
N VAL A 92 2.30 10.78 -16.34
CA VAL A 92 1.38 9.65 -16.44
C VAL A 92 1.99 8.51 -17.24
N GLU A 93 2.84 8.83 -18.22
CA GLU A 93 3.52 7.80 -19.02
C GLU A 93 4.40 6.91 -18.17
N ASP A 94 5.01 7.46 -17.13
CA ASP A 94 5.82 6.65 -16.22
C ASP A 94 4.95 5.59 -15.55
N THR A 95 3.77 5.98 -15.13
CA THR A 95 2.82 5.08 -14.48
C THR A 95 2.29 4.04 -15.45
N THR A 96 1.88 4.45 -16.65
CA THR A 96 1.32 3.49 -17.60
C THR A 96 2.37 2.48 -18.04
N HIS A 97 3.60 2.94 -18.24
CA HIS A 97 4.68 2.04 -18.62
C HIS A 97 4.93 0.99 -17.52
N PHE A 98 4.92 1.43 -16.28
CA PHE A 98 5.11 0.54 -15.13
C PHE A 98 3.98 -0.49 -15.04
N LEU A 99 2.72 -0.05 -15.23
CA LEU A 99 1.58 -0.94 -15.20
C LEU A 99 1.63 -1.95 -16.34
N GLU A 100 2.07 -1.51 -17.53
CA GLU A 100 2.21 -2.41 -18.67
C GLU A 100 3.19 -3.53 -18.35
N GLN A 101 4.28 -3.21 -17.70
CA GLN A 101 5.28 -4.20 -17.32
C GLN A 101 4.73 -5.20 -16.32
N ILE A 102 3.98 -4.72 -15.34
CA ILE A 102 3.42 -5.60 -14.30
C ILE A 102 2.33 -6.50 -14.86
N TYR A 103 1.42 -5.94 -15.66
CA TYR A 103 0.23 -6.66 -16.11
C TYR A 103 0.40 -7.32 -17.48
N GLY A 104 1.49 -7.03 -18.18
CA GLY A 104 1.81 -7.67 -19.44
C GLY A 104 0.85 -7.31 -20.57
N ARG A 105 0.31 -6.09 -20.56
CA ARG A 105 -0.58 -5.63 -21.61
C ARG A 105 -0.45 -4.13 -21.76
N GLU A 106 -0.94 -3.61 -22.89
CA GLU A 106 -0.97 -2.17 -23.09
C GLU A 106 -1.97 -1.53 -22.14
N VAL A 107 -1.65 -0.34 -21.69
CA VAL A 107 -2.51 0.45 -20.80
C VAL A 107 -2.70 1.81 -21.46
N GLY A 108 -3.94 2.09 -21.86
CA GLY A 108 -4.29 3.32 -22.55
C GLY A 108 -4.96 4.33 -21.63
N SER A 109 -5.16 5.52 -22.17
CA SER A 109 -5.72 6.64 -21.39
C SER A 109 -7.15 6.41 -20.91
N ASP A 110 -7.88 5.52 -21.56
CA ASP A 110 -9.26 5.22 -21.18
C ASP A 110 -9.39 4.01 -20.26
N ASP A 111 -8.30 3.30 -19.98
CA ASP A 111 -8.34 2.17 -19.07
C ASP A 111 -8.66 2.63 -17.67
N LEU A 112 -9.39 1.79 -16.94
CA LEU A 112 -9.70 2.08 -15.54
C LEU A 112 -8.53 1.68 -14.65
N VAL A 113 -8.29 2.50 -13.64
CA VAL A 113 -7.33 2.21 -12.58
C VAL A 113 -7.99 2.52 -11.26
N THR A 114 -7.47 1.93 -10.20
CA THR A 114 -7.91 2.22 -8.84
C THR A 114 -6.75 2.82 -8.08
N VAL A 115 -6.96 4.01 -7.54
CA VAL A 115 -5.98 4.67 -6.69
C VAL A 115 -6.36 4.35 -5.25
N ILE A 116 -5.47 3.68 -4.55
CA ILE A 116 -5.70 3.28 -3.16
C ILE A 116 -4.72 4.07 -2.30
N ARG A 117 -5.24 4.91 -1.41
CA ARG A 117 -4.42 5.67 -0.48
C ARG A 117 -4.45 5.00 0.87
N PHE A 118 -3.32 4.99 1.55
CA PHE A 118 -3.22 4.30 2.82
C PHE A 118 -2.28 5.04 3.78
N SER A 119 -2.45 4.73 5.06
CA SER A 119 -1.60 5.26 6.12
C SER A 119 -1.12 4.11 6.98
N GLN A 120 0.12 4.19 7.40
CA GLN A 120 0.67 3.17 8.28
C GLN A 120 0.00 3.24 9.64
N VAL A 121 -0.34 2.08 10.18
CA VAL A 121 -0.84 1.96 11.54
C VAL A 121 0.35 1.78 12.45
N ILE A 122 0.53 2.70 13.38
CA ILE A 122 1.62 2.62 14.34
C ILE A 122 1.15 1.73 15.47
N GLU A 123 1.78 0.57 15.60
CA GLU A 123 1.44 -0.36 16.66
C GLU A 123 2.19 0.00 17.92
N SER A 124 1.49 -0.08 19.06
CA SER A 124 2.12 0.21 20.33
C SER A 124 2.89 -1.01 20.80
N THR A 125 4.21 -0.96 20.71
CA THR A 125 5.05 -2.03 21.20
C THR A 125 4.94 -2.17 22.71
N ALA A 126 4.81 -1.04 23.38
CA ALA A 126 4.68 -1.06 24.84
C ALA A 126 3.47 -1.85 25.28
N ALA A 127 2.34 -1.65 24.59
CA ALA A 127 1.13 -2.38 24.92
C ALA A 127 1.29 -3.87 24.67
N ARG A 128 1.94 -4.22 23.59
CA ARG A 128 2.12 -5.63 23.26
C ARG A 128 3.10 -6.32 24.19
N GLU A 129 4.09 -5.60 24.62
CA GLU A 129 5.10 -6.16 25.49
C GLU A 129 4.63 -6.27 26.92
N GLY A 130 3.48 -5.76 27.16
CA GLY A 130 2.98 -5.78 28.47
C GLY A 130 3.74 -4.85 29.28
N PRO A 131 3.79 -4.83 30.23
CA PRO A 131 4.35 -4.00 30.89
C PRO A 131 5.49 -4.16 31.12
N PRO A 132 5.94 -3.85 30.89
CA PRO A 132 7.09 -4.06 31.07
C PRO A 132 7.23 -3.49 32.22
N GLY A 133 6.87 -3.61 32.46
CA GLY A 133 7.10 -3.19 33.33
C GLY A 133 7.99 -2.41 33.31
N ASN A 134 8.07 -2.22 33.23
CA ASN A 134 8.79 -1.68 33.06
C ASN A 134 8.85 -0.73 32.72
N GLY A 135 8.61 -0.21 32.87
CA GLY A 135 8.58 0.69 32.57
C GLY A 135 8.73 1.30 31.59
N GLN A 136 8.60 1.53 31.40
CA GLN A 136 8.76 1.98 30.58
C GLN A 136 8.27 2.70 30.07
N ALA A 137 8.18 3.24 30.31
CA ALA A 137 7.83 3.75 29.84
C ALA A 137 7.73 4.36 29.04
N PRO A 138 7.69 4.68 28.99
CA PRO A 138 7.50 5.08 28.13
C PRO A 138 7.59 5.54 27.20
N ARG A 139 7.41 5.94 27.06
CA ARG A 139 7.37 6.07 26.37
C ARG A 139 7.34 6.65 25.40
N ARG A 140 7.36 6.94 25.33
CA ARG A 140 7.18 7.15 24.60
C ARG A 140 7.42 7.53 23.76
N ARG A 141 7.50 7.89 23.86
CA ARG A 141 7.46 7.87 23.33
C ARG A 141 7.70 8.07 22.73
N MET A 142 7.78 8.44 22.87
CA MET A 142 7.78 8.26 22.66
C MET A 142 7.90 8.38 22.35
#